data_c0c220c3be48f916906ebbdcabcfb8dd
#
_entry.id   c0c220c3be48f916906ebbdcabcfb8dd
#
_cell.length_a   1.000
_cell.length_b   1.000
_cell.length_c   1.000
_cell.angle_alpha   90.00
_cell.angle_beta   90.00
_cell.angle_gamma   90.00
#
_symmetry.space_group_name_H-M   'P 1'
#
loop_
_entity.id
_entity.type
_entity.pdbx_description
1 polymer ?
#
loop_
_entity_poly.entity_id
_entity_poly.type
_entity_poly.pdbx_seq_one_letter_code
_entity_poly.pdbx_strand_id
1 'polypeptide(L)'
;KIEIASQDFFNQVNEIGIAIIGQTTSLVPADKKLYALRDVTATVESIPLIASSIMSKKIASGADKILIDIKVGSGALIKTVEDANHLSDLMIKIGNKYNREVRTLITDMNTPLGKAIGNSLEVVEAVSILRGHGNGIYVYIVCVEIASNMVSMVIKNINNGQAYDKI
;
A
#
# COMPACT_ATOMS: atom_id res chain seq x y z
N LYS A 1 -16.65 -3.83 -10.65
CA LYS A 1 -16.23 -2.80 -11.62
C LYS A 1 -15.05 -2.06 -11.03
N ILE A 2 -13.90 -2.13 -11.68
CA ILE A 2 -12.64 -1.51 -11.21
C ILE A 2 -12.27 -0.23 -11.99
N GLU A 3 -12.95 0.02 -13.10
CA GLU A 3 -12.81 1.24 -13.88
C GLU A 3 -14.06 2.10 -13.66
N ILE A 4 -13.85 3.29 -13.14
CA ILE A 4 -14.88 4.31 -12.93
C ILE A 4 -14.36 5.64 -13.50
N ALA A 5 -15.26 6.52 -13.89
CA ALA A 5 -14.89 7.86 -14.35
C ALA A 5 -14.30 8.67 -13.18
N SER A 6 -13.37 9.59 -13.49
CA SER A 6 -12.72 10.42 -12.45
C SER A 6 -13.74 11.19 -11.60
N GLN A 7 -14.83 11.67 -12.20
CA GLN A 7 -15.88 12.37 -11.46
C GLN A 7 -16.59 11.46 -10.46
N ASP A 8 -16.90 10.22 -10.84
CA ASP A 8 -17.53 9.23 -9.95
C ASP A 8 -16.59 8.85 -8.80
N PHE A 9 -15.27 8.77 -9.07
CA PHE A 9 -14.27 8.58 -8.03
C PHE A 9 -14.31 9.72 -7.01
N PHE A 10 -14.29 10.98 -7.44
CA PHE A 10 -14.36 12.13 -6.54
C PHE A 10 -15.67 12.19 -5.77
N ASN A 11 -16.79 11.91 -6.43
CA ASN A 11 -18.10 11.87 -5.78
C ASN A 11 -18.13 10.80 -4.68
N GLN A 12 -17.60 9.60 -4.96
CA GLN A 12 -17.55 8.51 -3.98
C GLN A 12 -16.66 8.85 -2.78
N VAL A 13 -15.48 9.46 -3.01
CA VAL A 13 -14.61 9.90 -1.90
C VAL A 13 -15.29 10.97 -1.04
N ASN A 14 -16.02 11.92 -1.67
CA ASN A 14 -16.72 12.97 -0.94
C ASN A 14 -17.92 12.43 -0.14
N GLU A 15 -18.60 11.40 -0.63
CA GLU A 15 -19.79 10.82 0.01
C GLU A 15 -19.43 9.78 1.08
N ILE A 16 -18.47 8.90 0.79
CA ILE A 16 -18.15 7.72 1.60
C ILE A 16 -16.83 7.87 2.36
N GLY A 17 -15.94 8.77 1.92
CA GLY A 17 -14.60 8.96 2.49
C GLY A 17 -13.53 8.06 1.87
N ILE A 18 -13.89 7.11 1.01
CA ILE A 18 -12.97 6.16 0.38
C ILE A 18 -13.44 5.75 -1.01
N ALA A 19 -12.48 5.52 -1.91
CA ALA A 19 -12.74 4.85 -3.19
C ALA A 19 -11.54 3.99 -3.61
N ILE A 20 -11.82 2.91 -4.34
CA ILE A 20 -10.82 2.02 -4.92
C ILE A 20 -11.04 1.97 -6.42
N ILE A 21 -10.00 2.33 -7.18
CA ILE A 21 -10.01 2.27 -8.65
C ILE A 21 -8.75 1.61 -9.18
N GLY A 22 -8.83 1.06 -10.39
CA GLY A 22 -7.66 0.64 -11.13
C GLY A 22 -6.81 1.84 -11.56
N GLN A 23 -5.53 1.60 -11.86
CA GLN A 23 -4.64 2.65 -12.35
C GLN A 23 -5.16 3.22 -13.68
N THR A 24 -5.42 4.53 -13.72
CA THR A 24 -5.80 5.22 -14.95
C THR A 24 -4.60 5.44 -15.87
N THR A 25 -4.87 5.60 -17.17
CA THR A 25 -3.82 5.86 -18.17
C THR A 25 -3.15 7.22 -17.99
N SER A 26 -3.83 8.15 -17.32
CA SER A 26 -3.36 9.52 -17.07
C SER A 26 -2.55 9.66 -15.77
N LEU A 27 -2.62 8.67 -14.87
CA LEU A 27 -1.83 8.71 -13.64
C LEU A 27 -0.39 8.26 -13.92
N VAL A 28 0.55 9.19 -13.79
CA VAL A 28 2.00 8.97 -13.97
C VAL A 28 2.36 8.23 -15.28
N PRO A 29 2.03 8.78 -16.45
CA PRO A 29 2.22 8.09 -17.73
C PRO A 29 3.68 7.75 -18.03
N ALA A 30 4.62 8.51 -17.50
CA ALA A 30 6.05 8.23 -17.61
C ALA A 30 6.43 6.95 -16.86
N ASP A 31 5.93 6.76 -15.63
CA ASP A 31 6.17 5.54 -14.87
C ASP A 31 5.58 4.31 -15.57
N LYS A 32 4.40 4.41 -16.17
CA LYS A 32 3.81 3.31 -16.93
C LYS A 32 4.73 2.85 -18.07
N LYS A 33 5.36 3.78 -18.80
CA LYS A 33 6.32 3.46 -19.87
C LYS A 33 7.60 2.85 -19.33
N LEU A 34 8.14 3.43 -18.25
CA LEU A 34 9.35 2.92 -17.61
C LEU A 34 9.13 1.52 -17.03
N TYR A 35 7.97 1.28 -16.41
CA TYR A 35 7.63 -0.03 -15.86
C TYR A 35 7.55 -1.10 -16.97
N ALA A 36 6.91 -0.79 -18.10
CA ALA A 36 6.84 -1.70 -19.24
C ALA A 36 8.24 -2.04 -19.81
N LEU A 37 9.18 -1.09 -19.79
CA LEU A 37 10.59 -1.36 -20.16
C LEU A 37 11.27 -2.28 -19.17
N ARG A 38 10.97 -2.17 -17.86
CA ARG A 38 11.57 -3.02 -16.83
C ARG A 38 11.26 -4.50 -17.05
N ASP A 39 10.05 -4.81 -17.53
CA ASP A 39 9.64 -6.20 -17.80
C ASP A 39 10.50 -6.86 -18.88
N VAL A 40 10.99 -6.09 -19.86
CA VAL A 40 11.76 -6.61 -21.00
C VAL A 40 13.28 -6.40 -20.86
N THR A 41 13.74 -5.69 -19.86
CA THR A 41 15.15 -5.37 -19.63
C THR A 41 15.75 -6.06 -18.39
N ALA A 42 15.02 -6.99 -17.77
CA ALA A 42 15.41 -7.70 -16.56
C ALA A 42 15.79 -6.76 -15.38
N THR A 43 15.11 -5.63 -15.27
CA THR A 43 15.37 -4.62 -14.20
C THR A 43 14.19 -4.47 -13.22
N VAL A 44 13.26 -5.43 -13.22
CA VAL A 44 12.10 -5.42 -12.32
C VAL A 44 12.52 -5.40 -10.85
N GLU A 45 13.58 -6.13 -10.49
CA GLU A 45 14.06 -6.27 -9.11
C GLU A 45 14.96 -5.10 -8.65
N SER A 46 15.19 -4.10 -9.50
CA SER A 46 16.02 -2.94 -9.14
C SER A 46 15.36 -2.09 -8.06
N ILE A 47 15.88 -2.12 -6.83
CA ILE A 47 15.35 -1.41 -5.67
C ILE A 47 15.15 0.10 -5.94
N PRO A 48 16.11 0.84 -6.54
CA PRO A 48 15.88 2.24 -6.87
C PRO A 48 14.72 2.48 -7.85
N LEU A 49 14.54 1.59 -8.82
CA LEU A 49 13.43 1.69 -9.78
C LEU A 49 12.09 1.31 -9.14
N ILE A 50 12.08 0.37 -8.21
CA ILE A 50 10.90 0.04 -7.39
C ILE A 50 10.49 1.26 -6.57
N ALA A 51 11.42 1.86 -5.82
CA ALA A 51 11.17 3.04 -5.02
C ALA A 51 10.62 4.21 -5.85
N SER A 52 11.23 4.49 -6.99
CA SER A 52 10.81 5.54 -7.93
C SER A 52 9.39 5.31 -8.45
N SER A 53 9.09 4.10 -8.89
CA SER A 53 7.77 3.74 -9.41
C SER A 53 6.66 3.85 -8.35
N ILE A 54 6.91 3.38 -7.13
CA ILE A 54 5.94 3.49 -6.03
C ILE A 54 5.72 4.94 -5.65
N MET A 55 6.80 5.67 -5.39
CA MET A 55 6.71 7.03 -4.86
C MET A 55 6.19 8.04 -5.87
N SER A 56 6.46 7.88 -7.16
CA SER A 56 5.89 8.74 -8.20
C SER A 56 4.37 8.73 -8.18
N LYS A 57 3.75 7.57 -8.01
CA LYS A 57 2.29 7.42 -7.91
C LYS A 57 1.73 8.04 -6.63
N LYS A 58 2.39 7.82 -5.50
CA LYS A 58 1.94 8.34 -4.19
C LYS A 58 2.05 9.87 -4.11
N ILE A 59 3.11 10.43 -4.67
CA ILE A 59 3.30 11.87 -4.75
C ILE A 59 2.29 12.49 -5.73
N ALA A 60 2.08 11.87 -6.89
CA ALA A 60 1.13 12.36 -7.89
C ALA A 60 -0.32 12.32 -7.40
N SER A 61 -0.68 11.40 -6.51
CA SER A 61 -2.02 11.35 -5.90
C SER A 61 -2.27 12.49 -4.89
N GLY A 62 -1.24 13.25 -4.51
CA GLY A 62 -1.37 14.39 -3.61
C GLY A 62 -1.39 14.05 -2.12
N ALA A 63 -1.14 12.79 -1.73
CA ALA A 63 -1.16 12.38 -0.33
C ALA A 63 -0.07 13.09 0.50
N ASP A 64 -0.44 13.67 1.63
CA ASP A 64 0.50 14.32 2.56
C ASP A 64 1.20 13.31 3.46
N LYS A 65 0.52 12.23 3.79
CA LYS A 65 1.01 11.15 4.63
C LYS A 65 0.88 9.84 3.89
N ILE A 66 1.96 9.09 3.84
CA ILE A 66 2.08 7.86 3.04
C ILE A 66 2.58 6.75 3.95
N LEU A 67 1.79 5.70 4.09
CA LEU A 67 2.21 4.47 4.74
C LEU A 67 2.39 3.39 3.67
N ILE A 68 3.56 2.76 3.64
CA ILE A 68 3.90 1.69 2.69
C ILE A 68 4.09 0.38 3.46
N ASP A 69 3.34 -0.63 3.09
CA ASP A 69 3.57 -2.00 3.52
C ASP A 69 4.52 -2.69 2.53
N ILE A 70 5.72 -3.04 2.99
CA ILE A 70 6.75 -3.75 2.22
C ILE A 70 6.66 -5.23 2.55
N LYS A 71 6.20 -6.02 1.60
CA LYS A 71 6.14 -7.46 1.73
C LYS A 71 7.50 -8.10 1.52
N VAL A 72 7.88 -8.99 2.43
CA VAL A 72 9.15 -9.75 2.39
C VAL A 72 8.88 -11.24 2.48
N GLY A 73 9.52 -12.02 1.65
CA GLY A 73 9.42 -13.47 1.70
C GLY A 73 9.36 -14.14 0.33
N SER A 74 9.10 -15.43 0.33
CA SER A 74 9.08 -16.25 -0.89
C SER A 74 8.00 -15.82 -1.89
N GLY A 75 6.86 -15.31 -1.41
CA GLY A 75 5.76 -14.79 -2.23
C GLY A 75 5.94 -13.33 -2.66
N ALA A 76 6.91 -12.59 -2.10
CA ALA A 76 7.12 -11.17 -2.37
C ALA A 76 8.17 -10.94 -3.47
N LEU A 77 8.19 -9.71 -4.03
CA LEU A 77 9.27 -9.25 -4.88
C LEU A 77 10.58 -9.08 -4.09
N ILE A 78 10.49 -8.49 -2.90
CA ILE A 78 11.62 -8.32 -1.97
C ILE A 78 11.79 -9.61 -1.16
N LYS A 79 13.00 -10.18 -1.20
CA LYS A 79 13.28 -11.49 -0.61
C LYS A 79 13.91 -11.42 0.78
N THR A 80 14.60 -10.34 1.09
CA THR A 80 15.35 -10.17 2.34
C THR A 80 14.90 -8.94 3.12
N VAL A 81 15.03 -8.98 4.43
CA VAL A 81 14.76 -7.82 5.30
C VAL A 81 15.75 -6.69 5.02
N GLU A 82 16.97 -7.01 4.62
CA GLU A 82 17.99 -6.03 4.26
C GLU A 82 17.57 -5.22 3.03
N ASP A 83 17.11 -5.88 1.97
CA ASP A 83 16.57 -5.21 0.77
C ASP A 83 15.33 -4.38 1.08
N ALA A 84 14.46 -4.87 1.99
CA ALA A 84 13.28 -4.14 2.42
C ALA A 84 13.65 -2.86 3.18
N ASN A 85 14.65 -2.91 4.05
CA ASN A 85 15.16 -1.73 4.75
C ASN A 85 15.77 -0.73 3.76
N HIS A 86 16.55 -1.21 2.78
CA HIS A 86 17.12 -0.35 1.74
C HIS A 86 16.01 0.32 0.90
N LEU A 87 14.99 -0.43 0.49
CA LEU A 87 13.82 0.11 -0.21
C LEU A 87 13.08 1.16 0.64
N SER A 88 12.85 0.85 1.92
CA SER A 88 12.26 1.75 2.90
C SER A 88 12.99 3.08 2.98
N ASP A 89 14.30 3.04 3.19
CA ASP A 89 15.15 4.23 3.30
C ASP A 89 15.07 5.11 2.04
N LEU A 90 15.07 4.51 0.87
CA LEU A 90 14.94 5.24 -0.39
C LEU A 90 13.57 5.92 -0.50
N MET A 91 12.49 5.21 -0.16
CA MET A 91 11.13 5.77 -0.23
C MET A 91 10.93 6.91 0.78
N ILE A 92 11.45 6.77 2.00
CA ILE A 92 11.42 7.83 3.02
C ILE A 92 12.22 9.05 2.54
N LYS A 93 13.43 8.85 2.00
CA LYS A 93 14.25 9.95 1.44
C LYS A 93 13.54 10.67 0.29
N ILE A 94 12.89 9.94 -0.61
CA ILE A 94 12.10 10.53 -1.68
C ILE A 94 10.93 11.34 -1.10
N GLY A 95 10.17 10.78 -0.18
CA GLY A 95 9.04 11.46 0.46
C GLY A 95 9.45 12.76 1.13
N ASN A 96 10.51 12.72 1.94
CA ASN A 96 11.06 13.91 2.62
C ASN A 96 11.45 15.01 1.63
N LYS A 97 12.03 14.64 0.48
CA LYS A 97 12.40 15.61 -0.56
C LYS A 97 11.20 16.34 -1.17
N TYR A 98 10.03 15.71 -1.13
CA TYR A 98 8.76 16.28 -1.62
C TYR A 98 7.84 16.76 -0.48
N ASN A 99 8.38 16.93 0.74
CA ASN A 99 7.64 17.36 1.94
C ASN A 99 6.44 16.45 2.24
N ARG A 100 6.62 15.13 2.09
CA ARG A 100 5.63 14.10 2.45
C ARG A 100 6.13 13.29 3.62
N GLU A 101 5.28 13.06 4.62
CA GLU A 101 5.59 12.14 5.70
C GLU A 101 5.41 10.72 5.19
N VAL A 102 6.50 9.94 5.19
CA VAL A 102 6.47 8.54 4.74
C VAL A 102 6.86 7.65 5.90
N ARG A 103 6.04 6.64 6.16
CA ARG A 103 6.36 5.51 7.06
C ARG A 103 6.28 4.21 6.27
N THR A 104 7.01 3.22 6.72
CA THR A 104 7.01 1.88 6.14
C THR A 104 6.77 0.84 7.22
N LEU A 105 6.08 -0.22 6.86
CA LEU A 105 5.97 -1.46 7.61
C LEU A 105 6.61 -2.57 6.78
N ILE A 106 7.33 -3.48 7.43
CA ILE A 106 7.85 -4.68 6.78
C ILE A 106 7.05 -5.85 7.32
N THR A 107 6.36 -6.55 6.42
CA THR A 107 5.48 -7.67 6.78
C THR A 107 5.84 -8.94 6.02
N ASP A 108 5.57 -10.09 6.63
CA ASP A 108 5.90 -11.39 6.06
C ASP A 108 4.98 -11.77 4.89
N MET A 109 5.56 -12.34 3.85
CA MET A 109 4.86 -12.90 2.69
C MET A 109 5.44 -14.26 2.29
N ASN A 110 5.82 -15.07 3.28
CA ASN A 110 6.17 -16.48 3.04
C ASN A 110 4.93 -17.36 2.90
N THR A 111 3.80 -16.88 3.41
CA THR A 111 2.49 -17.52 3.27
C THR A 111 1.49 -16.53 2.68
N PRO A 112 0.39 -17.00 2.08
CA PRO A 112 -0.71 -16.13 1.65
C PRO A 112 -1.24 -15.27 2.80
N LEU A 113 -1.65 -14.03 2.50
CA LEU A 113 -2.12 -13.07 3.48
C LEU A 113 -3.41 -13.55 4.17
N GLY A 114 -4.36 -14.07 3.39
CA GLY A 114 -5.60 -14.67 3.85
C GLY A 114 -5.66 -16.17 3.60
N LYS A 115 -6.81 -16.78 3.87
CA LYS A 115 -7.08 -18.20 3.60
C LYS A 115 -7.66 -18.41 2.21
N ALA A 116 -8.32 -17.40 1.66
CA ALA A 116 -8.90 -17.44 0.32
C ALA A 116 -7.83 -17.11 -0.74
N ILE A 117 -7.86 -17.83 -1.84
CA ILE A 117 -6.98 -17.60 -2.99
C ILE A 117 -7.85 -17.49 -4.24
N GLY A 118 -7.83 -16.33 -4.86
CA GLY A 118 -8.62 -15.98 -6.04
C GLY A 118 -9.45 -14.72 -5.85
N ASN A 119 -9.52 -13.86 -6.88
CA ASN A 119 -10.02 -12.48 -6.78
C ASN A 119 -11.38 -12.36 -6.08
N SER A 120 -12.39 -13.13 -6.49
CA SER A 120 -13.73 -13.06 -5.87
C SER A 120 -13.78 -13.66 -4.47
N LEU A 121 -13.00 -14.72 -4.21
CA LEU A 121 -12.93 -15.36 -2.90
C LEU A 121 -12.25 -14.45 -1.88
N GLU A 122 -11.19 -13.77 -2.28
CA GLU A 122 -10.48 -12.79 -1.43
C GLU A 122 -11.37 -11.59 -1.10
N VAL A 123 -12.20 -11.11 -2.05
CA VAL A 123 -13.19 -10.07 -1.76
C VAL A 123 -14.24 -10.53 -0.75
N VAL A 124 -14.72 -11.77 -0.88
CA VAL A 124 -15.66 -12.36 0.10
C VAL A 124 -15.01 -12.45 1.49
N GLU A 125 -13.77 -12.91 1.56
CA GLU A 125 -13.02 -12.97 2.81
C GLU A 125 -12.83 -11.56 3.43
N ALA A 126 -12.44 -10.56 2.63
CA ALA A 126 -12.30 -9.19 3.10
C ALA A 126 -13.61 -8.62 3.66
N VAL A 127 -14.74 -8.83 2.96
CA VAL A 127 -16.07 -8.40 3.44
C VAL A 127 -16.43 -9.13 4.75
N SER A 128 -16.12 -10.42 4.87
CA SER A 128 -16.35 -11.20 6.10
C SER A 128 -15.57 -10.63 7.29
N ILE A 129 -14.29 -10.30 7.07
CA ILE A 129 -13.43 -9.69 8.09
C ILE A 129 -13.97 -8.31 8.52
N LEU A 130 -14.36 -7.47 7.57
CA LEU A 130 -14.96 -6.16 7.86
C LEU A 130 -16.29 -6.24 8.62
N ARG A 131 -16.97 -7.38 8.55
CA ARG A 131 -18.17 -7.68 9.34
C ARG A 131 -17.88 -8.27 10.72
N GLY A 132 -16.62 -8.31 11.13
CA GLY A 132 -16.19 -8.86 12.42
C GLY A 132 -15.98 -10.36 12.46
N HIS A 133 -16.05 -11.04 11.30
CA HIS A 133 -15.73 -12.45 11.21
C HIS A 133 -14.26 -12.64 10.80
N GLY A 134 -13.52 -13.51 11.47
CA GLY A 134 -12.13 -13.82 11.10
C GLY A 134 -11.06 -13.14 11.95
N ASN A 135 -11.39 -12.74 13.16
CA ASN A 135 -10.42 -12.27 14.16
C ASN A 135 -9.32 -13.34 14.36
N GLY A 136 -8.05 -12.88 14.38
CA GLY A 136 -6.90 -13.78 14.51
C GLY A 136 -6.35 -14.35 13.20
N ILE A 137 -6.96 -14.06 12.06
CA ILE A 137 -6.38 -14.35 10.75
C ILE A 137 -5.27 -13.33 10.46
N TYR A 138 -4.19 -13.76 9.83
CA TYR A 138 -3.03 -12.90 9.57
C TYR A 138 -3.38 -11.62 8.80
N VAL A 139 -4.28 -11.70 7.80
CA VAL A 139 -4.78 -10.52 7.09
C VAL A 139 -5.42 -9.48 8.02
N TYR A 140 -6.23 -9.93 9.00
CA TYR A 140 -6.83 -9.02 9.99
C TYR A 140 -5.76 -8.31 10.82
N ILE A 141 -4.78 -9.06 11.33
CA ILE A 141 -3.69 -8.53 12.15
C ILE A 141 -2.91 -7.46 11.38
N VAL A 142 -2.54 -7.76 10.13
CA VAL A 142 -1.81 -6.82 9.26
C VAL A 142 -2.66 -5.58 8.95
N CYS A 143 -3.95 -5.74 8.68
CA CYS A 143 -4.84 -4.60 8.41
C CYS A 143 -4.99 -3.67 9.62
N VAL A 144 -5.14 -4.23 10.82
CA VAL A 144 -5.23 -3.43 12.06
C VAL A 144 -3.91 -2.73 12.34
N GLU A 145 -2.76 -3.40 12.15
CA GLU A 145 -1.45 -2.78 12.30
C GLU A 145 -1.24 -1.61 11.32
N ILE A 146 -1.62 -1.78 10.06
CA ILE A 146 -1.59 -0.71 9.04
C ILE A 146 -2.52 0.44 9.45
N ALA A 147 -3.76 0.15 9.85
CA ALA A 147 -4.73 1.16 10.24
C ALA A 147 -4.28 1.95 11.47
N SER A 148 -3.73 1.29 12.50
CA SER A 148 -3.22 1.96 13.70
C SER A 148 -2.05 2.89 13.38
N ASN A 149 -1.14 2.48 12.51
CA ASN A 149 -0.06 3.33 12.02
C ASN A 149 -0.60 4.54 11.24
N MET A 150 -1.59 4.36 10.37
CA MET A 150 -2.22 5.48 9.64
C MET A 150 -2.89 6.47 10.60
N VAL A 151 -3.65 5.98 11.58
CA VAL A 151 -4.30 6.83 12.61
C VAL A 151 -3.26 7.60 13.40
N SER A 152 -2.16 6.96 13.83
CA SER A 152 -1.08 7.63 14.57
C SER A 152 -0.31 8.68 13.75
N MET A 153 -0.30 8.56 12.42
CA MET A 153 0.27 9.60 11.54
C MET A 153 -0.61 10.85 11.49
N VAL A 154 -1.91 10.72 11.69
CA VAL A 154 -2.88 11.83 11.51
C VAL A 154 -3.25 12.47 12.84
N ILE A 155 -3.51 11.68 13.85
CA ILE A 155 -3.91 12.19 15.16
C ILE A 155 -2.65 12.55 15.96
N LYS A 156 -2.52 13.82 16.30
CA LYS A 156 -1.39 14.30 17.11
C LYS A 156 -1.49 13.74 18.54
N ASN A 157 -0.33 13.42 19.12
CA ASN A 157 -0.19 12.99 20.51
C ASN A 157 -0.80 11.63 20.86
N ILE A 158 -0.98 10.73 19.91
CA ILE A 158 -1.24 9.33 20.19
C ILE A 158 -0.11 8.45 19.64
N ASN A 159 0.22 7.41 20.38
CA ASN A 159 1.12 6.35 19.90
C ASN A 159 0.34 5.23 19.19
N ASN A 160 1.04 4.28 18.57
CA ASN A 160 0.40 3.18 17.84
C ASN A 160 -0.51 2.32 18.75
N GLY A 161 -0.15 2.08 20.01
CA GLY A 161 -0.99 1.33 20.94
C GLY A 161 -2.32 2.03 21.19
N GLN A 162 -2.27 3.34 21.49
CA GLN A 162 -3.49 4.15 21.65
C GLN A 162 -4.32 4.29 20.37
N ALA A 163 -3.67 4.22 19.21
CA ALA A 163 -4.35 4.19 17.92
C ALA A 163 -5.01 2.84 17.66
N TYR A 164 -4.38 1.75 18.08
CA TYR A 164 -4.93 0.39 18.01
C TYR A 164 -6.27 0.27 18.76
N ASP A 165 -6.37 0.87 19.96
CA ASP A 165 -7.59 0.87 20.77
C ASP A 165 -8.75 1.65 20.15
N LYS A 166 -8.52 2.38 19.05
CA LYS A 166 -9.53 3.19 18.33
C LYS A 166 -10.07 2.51 17.06
N ILE A 167 -9.50 1.37 16.69
CA ILE A 167 -9.85 0.60 15.49
C ILE A 167 -10.68 -0.62 15.88
#